data_cb8e797e35906da20aab33051067142d
#
_entry.id   cb8e797e35906da20aab33051067142d
#
_cell.length_a   1.000
_cell.length_b   1.000
_cell.length_c   1.000
_cell.angle_alpha   90.00
_cell.angle_beta   90.00
_cell.angle_gamma   90.00
#
_symmetry.space_group_name_H-M   'P 1'
#
loop_
_entity.id
_entity.type
_entity.pdbx_description
1 polymer ?
#
loop_
_entity_poly.entity_id
_entity_poly.type
_entity_poly.pdbx_seq_one_letter_code
_entity_poly.pdbx_strand_id
1 'polypeptide(L)'
;VTDRNVTTAEGIDARISAADSGRAVEGALVAADDTVVDRRNRTLGGNGDATVEFGGDALAEAGPGNYTVTVTDAVTGTAVESDRIRVVDADARTASFRSNVVTEHAGDVAVFDLELRYVDTATVTVGGPDVGFRANTTVEDRDGDGRVRVRFNTAAAANLTALPDDGGAVFATAPAGNASDTADAVVAADIDDRGAPSEALAPGEYGVAIRPGSNASAAETDVGRLVLRQPAPQRLDTWVAPADTTFATPAEVSAAVEDGRLTNATEVAAGDVVVHRIVVPGIAGALANTSGDTTEAFFRLAGTEGTDRYALNVTQRDPAANEDPYRL
;
A
#
# COMPACT_ATOMS: atom_id res chain seq x y z
N VAL A 1 -11.73 23.50 -9.44
CA VAL A 1 -11.62 23.27 -7.99
C VAL A 1 -10.68 22.11 -7.77
N THR A 2 -9.79 22.21 -6.78
CA THR A 2 -8.72 21.24 -6.57
C THR A 2 -9.23 20.02 -5.83
N ASP A 3 -10.15 20.17 -4.89
CA ASP A 3 -10.72 19.09 -4.09
C ASP A 3 -12.26 19.07 -4.16
N ARG A 4 -12.84 17.88 -4.33
CA ARG A 4 -14.29 17.67 -4.38
C ARG A 4 -14.89 17.38 -3.00
N ASN A 5 -14.07 16.96 -2.04
CA ASN A 5 -14.44 16.72 -0.65
C ASN A 5 -13.65 17.67 0.26
N VAL A 6 -14.32 18.63 0.87
CA VAL A 6 -13.74 19.68 1.70
C VAL A 6 -14.41 19.65 3.07
N THR A 7 -13.70 20.02 4.12
CA THR A 7 -14.31 20.18 5.44
C THR A 7 -14.69 21.62 5.73
N THR A 8 -15.56 21.82 6.70
CA THR A 8 -15.93 23.16 7.20
C THR A 8 -14.74 23.93 7.79
N ALA A 9 -13.64 23.28 8.13
CA ALA A 9 -12.43 23.93 8.63
C ALA A 9 -11.42 24.31 7.54
N GLU A 10 -11.62 23.81 6.32
CA GLU A 10 -10.77 24.08 5.17
C GLU A 10 -11.35 25.20 4.30
N GLY A 11 -10.56 25.67 3.35
CA GLY A 11 -11.03 26.60 2.32
C GLY A 11 -11.29 25.87 1.00
N ILE A 12 -11.95 26.55 0.09
CA ILE A 12 -12.13 26.12 -1.30
C ILE A 12 -11.31 27.02 -2.21
N ASP A 13 -10.39 26.44 -2.97
CA ASP A 13 -9.59 27.12 -3.96
C ASP A 13 -10.13 26.81 -5.37
N ALA A 14 -10.61 27.84 -6.06
CA ALA A 14 -11.04 27.75 -7.44
C ALA A 14 -10.00 28.39 -8.35
N ARG A 15 -9.30 27.59 -9.15
CA ARG A 15 -8.40 28.09 -10.18
C ARG A 15 -9.17 28.43 -11.44
N ILE A 16 -8.96 29.63 -11.94
CA ILE A 16 -9.58 30.17 -13.13
C ILE A 16 -8.49 30.34 -14.18
N SER A 17 -8.78 29.95 -15.41
CA SER A 17 -7.91 30.20 -16.57
C SER A 17 -8.75 30.70 -17.74
N ALA A 18 -8.33 31.79 -18.35
CA ALA A 18 -8.98 32.40 -19.50
C ALA A 18 -7.95 32.90 -20.54
N ALA A 19 -8.40 33.08 -21.78
CA ALA A 19 -7.52 33.53 -22.86
C ALA A 19 -7.02 34.98 -22.68
N ASP A 20 -7.79 35.82 -21.98
CA ASP A 20 -7.50 37.24 -21.80
C ASP A 20 -6.94 37.52 -20.41
N SER A 21 -5.88 38.33 -20.33
CA SER A 21 -5.31 38.81 -19.07
C SER A 21 -5.90 40.13 -18.62
N GLY A 22 -5.75 40.44 -17.32
CA GLY A 22 -6.16 41.73 -16.75
C GLY A 22 -7.67 41.93 -16.59
N ARG A 23 -8.50 40.92 -16.86
CA ARG A 23 -9.95 41.00 -16.71
C ARG A 23 -10.36 40.79 -15.23
N ALA A 24 -11.36 41.57 -14.81
CA ALA A 24 -11.98 41.39 -13.50
C ALA A 24 -13.02 40.25 -13.55
N VAL A 25 -12.94 39.34 -12.59
CA VAL A 25 -13.88 38.25 -12.41
C VAL A 25 -14.41 38.24 -10.98
N GLU A 26 -15.69 37.89 -10.82
CA GLU A 26 -16.30 37.62 -9.53
C GLU A 26 -16.47 36.11 -9.37
N GLY A 27 -15.89 35.53 -8.31
CA GLY A 27 -16.19 34.18 -7.85
C GLY A 27 -17.24 34.23 -6.75
N ALA A 28 -18.27 33.41 -6.87
CA ALA A 28 -19.32 33.24 -5.86
C ALA A 28 -19.35 31.77 -5.42
N LEU A 29 -19.32 31.55 -4.11
CA LEU A 29 -19.59 30.24 -3.50
C LEU A 29 -21.09 30.13 -3.30
N VAL A 30 -21.72 29.11 -3.88
CA VAL A 30 -23.18 28.94 -3.93
C VAL A 30 -23.57 27.62 -3.31
N ALA A 31 -24.49 27.63 -2.36
CA ALA A 31 -25.07 26.44 -1.75
C ALA A 31 -26.11 25.77 -2.67
N ALA A 32 -26.48 24.53 -2.38
CA ALA A 32 -27.42 23.74 -3.18
C ALA A 32 -28.84 24.32 -3.30
N ASP A 33 -29.20 25.28 -2.45
CA ASP A 33 -30.45 26.02 -2.48
C ASP A 33 -30.32 27.37 -3.22
N ASP A 34 -29.28 27.58 -4.00
CA ASP A 34 -28.93 28.80 -4.72
C ASP A 34 -28.54 29.97 -3.81
N THR A 35 -28.39 29.75 -2.51
CA THR A 35 -27.90 30.79 -1.60
C THR A 35 -26.43 31.09 -1.85
N VAL A 36 -26.10 32.36 -2.09
CA VAL A 36 -24.70 32.80 -2.19
C VAL A 36 -24.11 32.94 -0.79
N VAL A 37 -23.11 32.12 -0.48
CA VAL A 37 -22.43 32.07 0.82
C VAL A 37 -21.37 33.16 0.93
N ASP A 38 -20.54 33.28 -0.11
CA ASP A 38 -19.45 34.26 -0.14
C ASP A 38 -19.16 34.71 -1.58
N ARG A 39 -18.61 35.91 -1.73
CA ARG A 39 -18.19 36.49 -3.01
C ARG A 39 -16.79 37.05 -2.92
N ARG A 40 -16.00 36.78 -3.93
CA ARG A 40 -14.63 37.24 -4.05
C ARG A 40 -14.36 37.78 -5.44
N ASN A 41 -13.76 38.97 -5.50
CA ASN A 41 -13.32 39.57 -6.75
C ASN A 41 -11.82 39.33 -6.97
N ARG A 42 -11.46 39.01 -8.20
CA ARG A 42 -10.07 38.81 -8.63
C ARG A 42 -9.86 39.45 -9.98
N THR A 43 -8.60 39.73 -10.27
CA THR A 43 -8.17 40.16 -11.60
C THR A 43 -7.26 39.10 -12.16
N LEU A 44 -7.52 38.66 -13.40
CA LEU A 44 -6.69 37.68 -14.09
C LEU A 44 -5.28 38.23 -14.30
N GLY A 45 -4.26 37.46 -13.93
CA GLY A 45 -2.86 37.76 -14.09
C GLY A 45 -2.43 37.84 -15.56
N GLY A 46 -1.15 38.13 -15.81
CA GLY A 46 -0.59 38.29 -17.16
C GLY A 46 -0.74 37.05 -18.06
N ASN A 47 -0.91 35.86 -17.46
CA ASN A 47 -1.14 34.60 -18.18
C ASN A 47 -2.64 34.25 -18.31
N GLY A 48 -3.54 35.12 -17.89
CA GLY A 48 -4.97 34.84 -17.86
C GLY A 48 -5.43 33.97 -16.70
N ASP A 49 -4.59 33.74 -15.70
CA ASP A 49 -4.89 32.87 -14.54
C ASP A 49 -5.19 33.66 -13.28
N ALA A 50 -6.08 33.15 -12.43
CA ALA A 50 -6.32 33.62 -11.06
C ALA A 50 -6.77 32.49 -10.17
N THR A 51 -6.60 32.62 -8.85
CA THR A 51 -7.21 31.75 -7.86
C THR A 51 -8.19 32.56 -7.01
N VAL A 52 -9.39 32.04 -6.88
CA VAL A 52 -10.40 32.55 -5.93
C VAL A 52 -10.39 31.63 -4.73
N GLU A 53 -10.14 32.20 -3.56
CA GLU A 53 -10.03 31.45 -2.29
C GLU A 53 -11.26 31.81 -1.42
N PHE A 54 -12.00 30.80 -1.00
CA PHE A 54 -13.07 30.89 0.00
C PHE A 54 -12.57 30.25 1.28
N GLY A 55 -12.38 31.05 2.33
CA GLY A 55 -11.81 30.58 3.58
C GLY A 55 -12.74 29.65 4.35
N GLY A 56 -12.16 28.85 5.25
CA GLY A 56 -12.90 27.95 6.13
C GLY A 56 -13.96 28.65 7.00
N ASP A 57 -13.75 29.93 7.36
CA ASP A 57 -14.74 30.70 8.14
C ASP A 57 -16.09 30.79 7.42
N ALA A 58 -16.11 31.01 6.11
CA ALA A 58 -17.34 31.06 5.31
C ALA A 58 -18.03 29.69 5.25
N LEU A 59 -17.26 28.59 5.17
CA LEU A 59 -17.79 27.24 5.19
C LEU A 59 -18.26 26.83 6.58
N ALA A 60 -17.59 27.26 7.65
CA ALA A 60 -18.01 26.99 9.02
C ALA A 60 -19.33 27.65 9.35
N GLU A 61 -19.57 28.88 8.82
CA GLU A 61 -20.85 29.60 9.00
C GLU A 61 -21.97 28.96 8.16
N ALA A 62 -21.67 28.56 6.91
CA ALA A 62 -22.64 27.95 6.01
C ALA A 62 -22.98 26.49 6.36
N GLY A 63 -22.07 25.78 7.00
CA GLY A 63 -22.21 24.40 7.44
C GLY A 63 -21.98 23.34 6.37
N PRO A 64 -22.12 22.07 6.73
CA PRO A 64 -21.98 20.95 5.79
C PRO A 64 -23.06 20.99 4.71
N GLY A 65 -22.69 20.65 3.47
CA GLY A 65 -23.62 20.67 2.35
C GLY A 65 -22.95 20.44 1.00
N ASN A 66 -23.72 20.65 -0.05
CA ASN A 66 -23.19 20.68 -1.41
C ASN A 66 -23.10 22.12 -1.89
N TYR A 67 -21.99 22.46 -2.48
CA TYR A 67 -21.67 23.79 -2.97
C TYR A 67 -21.17 23.75 -4.41
N THR A 68 -21.26 24.87 -5.11
CA THR A 68 -20.62 25.12 -6.39
C THR A 68 -19.92 26.46 -6.34
N VAL A 69 -18.90 26.63 -7.18
CA VAL A 69 -18.27 27.94 -7.41
C VAL A 69 -18.68 28.44 -8.77
N THR A 70 -19.39 29.56 -8.80
CA THR A 70 -19.72 30.27 -10.03
C THR A 70 -18.72 31.40 -10.24
N VAL A 71 -18.08 31.46 -11.41
CA VAL A 71 -17.19 32.55 -11.79
C VAL A 71 -17.84 33.33 -12.90
N THR A 72 -17.99 34.65 -12.69
CA THR A 72 -18.61 35.58 -13.64
C THR A 72 -17.58 36.61 -14.10
N ASP A 73 -17.46 36.77 -15.39
CA ASP A 73 -16.71 37.89 -15.99
C ASP A 73 -17.45 39.20 -15.77
N ALA A 74 -16.80 40.17 -15.12
CA ALA A 74 -17.44 41.43 -14.73
C ALA A 74 -17.79 42.35 -15.95
N VAL A 75 -17.19 42.11 -17.12
CA VAL A 75 -17.41 42.93 -18.32
C VAL A 75 -18.52 42.33 -19.21
N THR A 76 -18.44 41.02 -19.46
CA THR A 76 -19.37 40.35 -20.39
C THR A 76 -20.58 39.73 -19.69
N GLY A 77 -20.52 39.51 -18.37
CA GLY A 77 -21.53 38.80 -17.62
C GLY A 77 -21.55 37.28 -17.89
N THR A 78 -20.56 36.78 -18.65
CA THR A 78 -20.45 35.34 -18.89
C THR A 78 -20.08 34.61 -17.60
N ALA A 79 -20.84 33.59 -17.24
CA ALA A 79 -20.63 32.79 -16.03
C ALA A 79 -20.27 31.33 -16.37
N VAL A 80 -19.42 30.73 -15.55
CA VAL A 80 -19.05 29.32 -15.57
C VAL A 80 -19.18 28.77 -14.16
N GLU A 81 -19.78 27.59 -14.03
CA GLU A 81 -19.99 26.90 -12.76
C GLU A 81 -19.04 25.68 -12.66
N SER A 82 -18.52 25.44 -11.46
CA SER A 82 -17.71 24.28 -11.16
C SER A 82 -18.55 23.01 -11.02
N ASP A 83 -17.88 21.86 -11.00
CA ASP A 83 -18.47 20.62 -10.45
C ASP A 83 -18.91 20.84 -8.99
N ARG A 84 -19.81 19.97 -8.52
CA ARG A 84 -20.29 19.98 -7.14
C ARG A 84 -19.15 19.66 -6.17
N ILE A 85 -19.06 20.48 -5.12
CA ILE A 85 -18.13 20.35 -4.00
C ILE A 85 -18.95 19.88 -2.81
N ARG A 86 -18.52 18.79 -2.17
CA ARG A 86 -19.15 18.32 -0.93
C ARG A 86 -18.38 18.88 0.25
N VAL A 87 -19.05 19.64 1.10
CA VAL A 87 -18.51 20.11 2.38
C VAL A 87 -19.08 19.25 3.49
N VAL A 88 -18.22 18.75 4.36
CA VAL A 88 -18.55 17.91 5.52
C VAL A 88 -17.98 18.55 6.79
N ASP A 89 -18.50 18.16 7.96
CA ASP A 89 -17.87 18.56 9.21
C ASP A 89 -16.42 18.10 9.27
N ALA A 90 -15.56 18.89 9.91
CA ALA A 90 -14.14 18.55 10.04
C ALA A 90 -13.94 17.18 10.70
N ASP A 91 -14.78 16.84 11.68
CA ASP A 91 -14.74 15.58 12.40
C ASP A 91 -15.33 14.39 11.61
N ALA A 92 -15.97 14.64 10.46
CA ALA A 92 -16.53 13.58 9.64
C ALA A 92 -15.47 12.83 8.80
N ARG A 93 -14.30 13.44 8.62
CA ARG A 93 -13.16 12.77 7.96
C ARG A 93 -12.62 11.68 8.84
N THR A 94 -12.67 10.45 8.37
CA THR A 94 -12.12 9.31 9.09
C THR A 94 -11.35 8.39 8.17
N ALA A 95 -10.32 7.78 8.74
CA ALA A 95 -9.64 6.65 8.18
C ALA A 95 -9.58 5.57 9.26
N SER A 96 -9.87 4.33 8.91
CA SER A 96 -9.93 3.22 9.88
C SER A 96 -9.39 1.93 9.29
N PHE A 97 -8.98 1.02 10.16
CA PHE A 97 -8.63 -0.35 9.78
C PHE A 97 -9.91 -1.20 9.72
N ARG A 98 -10.06 -2.01 8.68
CA ARG A 98 -11.15 -3.01 8.64
C ARG A 98 -10.91 -4.17 9.64
N SER A 99 -9.66 -4.37 10.03
CA SER A 99 -9.26 -5.29 11.10
C SER A 99 -8.17 -4.62 11.92
N ASN A 100 -8.44 -4.43 13.20
CA ASN A 100 -7.50 -3.80 14.15
C ASN A 100 -6.37 -4.75 14.60
N VAL A 101 -6.40 -6.02 14.20
CA VAL A 101 -5.33 -6.97 14.48
C VAL A 101 -4.96 -7.71 13.22
N VAL A 102 -3.70 -7.56 12.82
CA VAL A 102 -3.08 -8.29 11.72
C VAL A 102 -2.02 -9.21 12.33
N THR A 103 -2.03 -10.48 11.96
CA THR A 103 -1.04 -11.46 12.43
C THR A 103 -0.31 -12.05 11.24
N GLU A 104 1.03 -11.94 11.26
CA GLU A 104 1.92 -12.49 10.25
C GLU A 104 3.18 -13.08 10.88
N HIS A 105 4.06 -13.69 10.08
CA HIS A 105 5.37 -14.09 10.53
C HIS A 105 6.42 -13.02 10.20
N ALA A 106 7.42 -12.90 11.06
CA ALA A 106 8.55 -12.03 10.79
C ALA A 106 9.23 -12.45 9.47
N GLY A 107 9.44 -11.51 8.55
CA GLY A 107 9.93 -11.77 7.20
C GLY A 107 8.84 -11.90 6.13
N ASP A 108 7.56 -11.98 6.49
CA ASP A 108 6.45 -11.98 5.55
C ASP A 108 5.91 -10.57 5.28
N VAL A 109 4.88 -10.49 4.43
CA VAL A 109 4.21 -9.24 4.04
C VAL A 109 2.88 -9.15 4.77
N ALA A 110 2.78 -8.23 5.72
CA ALA A 110 1.52 -7.93 6.38
C ALA A 110 0.62 -7.08 5.47
N VAL A 111 -0.70 -7.26 5.58
CA VAL A 111 -1.68 -6.54 4.79
C VAL A 111 -2.66 -5.82 5.71
N PHE A 112 -2.79 -4.50 5.52
CA PHE A 112 -3.76 -3.66 6.19
C PHE A 112 -4.84 -3.24 5.19
N ASP A 113 -6.08 -3.63 5.45
CA ASP A 113 -7.24 -3.15 4.70
C ASP A 113 -7.78 -1.90 5.40
N LEU A 114 -7.80 -0.78 4.68
CA LEU A 114 -8.21 0.54 5.15
C LEU A 114 -9.60 0.89 4.62
N GLU A 115 -10.34 1.66 5.39
CA GLU A 115 -11.59 2.31 4.98
C GLU A 115 -11.45 3.82 5.18
N LEU A 116 -11.62 4.60 4.11
CA LEU A 116 -11.54 6.05 4.08
C LEU A 116 -12.92 6.65 3.90
N ARG A 117 -13.23 7.69 4.66
CA ARG A 117 -14.48 8.43 4.55
C ARG A 117 -14.23 9.92 4.45
N TYR A 118 -14.74 10.53 3.39
CA TYR A 118 -14.60 11.96 3.10
C TYR A 118 -13.15 12.43 3.04
N VAL A 119 -12.24 11.54 2.71
CA VAL A 119 -10.81 11.79 2.53
C VAL A 119 -10.28 10.80 1.50
N ASP A 120 -9.40 11.26 0.62
CA ASP A 120 -8.81 10.46 -0.46
C ASP A 120 -7.39 10.00 -0.10
N THR A 121 -6.86 10.47 1.03
CA THR A 121 -5.53 10.11 1.52
C THR A 121 -5.57 9.73 2.99
N ALA A 122 -4.69 8.81 3.40
CA ALA A 122 -4.49 8.45 4.79
C ALA A 122 -3.01 8.20 5.08
N THR A 123 -2.61 8.50 6.31
CA THR A 123 -1.26 8.18 6.81
C THR A 123 -1.35 7.03 7.81
N VAL A 124 -0.63 5.95 7.52
CA VAL A 124 -0.49 4.78 8.39
C VAL A 124 0.88 4.81 9.05
N THR A 125 0.91 4.62 10.36
CA THR A 125 2.13 4.48 11.16
C THR A 125 2.21 3.06 11.68
N VAL A 126 3.36 2.39 11.53
CA VAL A 126 3.65 1.06 12.09
C VAL A 126 4.78 1.20 13.08
N GLY A 127 4.60 0.69 14.30
CA GLY A 127 5.58 0.74 15.38
C GLY A 127 5.61 2.07 16.14
N GLY A 128 6.65 2.26 16.92
CA GLY A 128 6.84 3.42 17.78
C GLY A 128 8.13 3.31 18.59
N PRO A 129 8.39 4.30 19.45
CA PRO A 129 9.61 4.32 20.26
C PRO A 129 9.79 3.10 21.16
N ASP A 130 8.68 2.52 21.62
CA ASP A 130 8.67 1.38 22.55
C ASP A 130 9.21 0.09 21.93
N VAL A 131 9.12 -0.03 20.61
CA VAL A 131 9.60 -1.20 19.85
C VAL A 131 10.88 -0.91 19.06
N GLY A 132 11.44 0.31 19.16
CA GLY A 132 12.67 0.71 18.47
C GLY A 132 12.60 0.78 16.96
N PHE A 133 11.39 0.74 16.40
CA PHE A 133 11.10 0.83 14.96
C PHE A 133 9.85 1.67 14.74
N ARG A 134 9.91 2.57 13.76
CA ARG A 134 8.76 3.34 13.31
C ARG A 134 8.83 3.55 11.80
N ALA A 135 7.73 3.28 11.13
CA ALA A 135 7.56 3.59 9.73
C ALA A 135 6.22 4.28 9.49
N ASN A 136 6.22 5.30 8.66
CA ASN A 136 5.03 6.02 8.22
C ASN A 136 4.87 5.82 6.71
N THR A 137 3.65 5.68 6.25
CA THR A 137 3.33 5.75 4.84
C THR A 137 2.06 6.55 4.62
N THR A 138 2.05 7.37 3.57
CA THR A 138 0.84 8.05 3.09
C THR A 138 0.36 7.36 1.83
N VAL A 139 -0.90 6.99 1.82
CA VAL A 139 -1.57 6.32 0.71
C VAL A 139 -2.69 7.18 0.16
N GLU A 140 -2.97 7.01 -1.13
CA GLU A 140 -4.00 7.72 -1.88
C GLU A 140 -4.98 6.70 -2.49
N ASP A 141 -6.26 6.89 -2.20
CA ASP A 141 -7.38 6.22 -2.84
C ASP A 141 -7.63 6.89 -4.21
N ARG A 142 -7.12 6.29 -5.27
CA ARG A 142 -7.17 6.87 -6.62
C ARG A 142 -8.42 6.52 -7.39
N ASP A 143 -9.05 5.41 -7.07
CA ASP A 143 -10.28 5.00 -7.73
C ASP A 143 -11.52 5.54 -7.03
N GLY A 144 -11.38 6.07 -5.81
CA GLY A 144 -12.43 6.73 -5.05
C GLY A 144 -13.46 5.77 -4.47
N ASP A 145 -13.09 4.50 -4.27
CA ASP A 145 -13.98 3.49 -3.70
C ASP A 145 -14.04 3.52 -2.17
N GLY A 146 -13.20 4.35 -1.55
CA GLY A 146 -13.10 4.51 -0.10
C GLY A 146 -12.31 3.40 0.58
N ARG A 147 -11.51 2.64 -0.17
CA ARG A 147 -10.75 1.50 0.34
C ARG A 147 -9.34 1.50 -0.20
N VAL A 148 -8.38 1.28 0.67
CA VAL A 148 -6.97 1.10 0.27
C VAL A 148 -6.43 -0.14 0.95
N ARG A 149 -5.77 -1.00 0.19
CA ARG A 149 -5.06 -2.17 0.72
C ARG A 149 -3.56 -1.89 0.74
N VAL A 150 -3.00 -1.80 1.94
CA VAL A 150 -1.58 -1.51 2.16
C VAL A 150 -0.84 -2.80 2.49
N ARG A 151 0.23 -3.06 1.76
CA ARG A 151 1.18 -4.15 2.02
C ARG A 151 2.38 -3.57 2.75
N PHE A 152 2.75 -4.17 3.86
CA PHE A 152 3.92 -3.84 4.66
C PHE A 152 4.89 -5.03 4.67
N ASN A 153 6.04 -4.87 4.04
CA ASN A 153 7.06 -5.90 3.93
C ASN A 153 7.98 -5.87 5.16
N THR A 154 7.79 -6.83 6.07
CA THR A 154 8.53 -6.88 7.33
C THR A 154 9.99 -7.28 7.17
N ALA A 155 10.36 -7.97 6.08
CA ALA A 155 11.75 -8.26 5.74
C ALA A 155 12.46 -7.00 5.22
N ALA A 156 11.81 -6.25 4.34
CA ALA A 156 12.33 -5.01 3.79
C ALA A 156 12.49 -3.93 4.87
N ALA A 157 11.51 -3.81 5.77
CA ALA A 157 11.51 -2.84 6.85
C ALA A 157 12.72 -2.92 7.78
N ALA A 158 13.39 -4.07 7.84
CA ALA A 158 14.59 -4.27 8.65
C ALA A 158 15.92 -4.10 7.88
N ASN A 159 15.88 -4.06 6.55
CA ASN A 159 17.08 -4.01 5.71
C ASN A 159 17.12 -2.75 4.82
N LEU A 160 17.01 -1.61 5.45
CA LEU A 160 16.89 -0.30 4.77
C LEU A 160 18.14 0.09 3.97
N THR A 161 19.31 -0.44 4.32
CA THR A 161 20.58 -0.13 3.61
C THR A 161 20.67 -0.71 2.20
N ALA A 162 19.80 -1.66 1.87
CA ALA A 162 19.76 -2.33 0.56
C ALA A 162 18.60 -1.87 -0.32
N LEU A 163 17.80 -0.90 0.15
CA LEU A 163 16.58 -0.47 -0.52
C LEU A 163 16.75 0.88 -1.24
N PRO A 164 15.99 1.13 -2.32
CA PRO A 164 15.86 2.46 -2.89
C PRO A 164 15.31 3.46 -1.86
N ASP A 165 15.72 4.72 -1.97
CA ASP A 165 15.36 5.80 -1.04
C ASP A 165 13.85 6.12 -0.96
N ASP A 166 13.02 5.53 -1.81
CA ASP A 166 11.58 5.81 -1.92
C ASP A 166 10.67 4.99 -0.99
N GLY A 167 11.24 4.07 -0.19
CA GLY A 167 10.46 3.20 0.70
C GLY A 167 9.53 2.21 -0.01
N GLY A 168 9.52 2.19 -1.34
CA GLY A 168 8.61 1.37 -2.15
C GLY A 168 8.78 -0.14 -1.96
N ALA A 169 9.91 -0.59 -1.45
CA ALA A 169 10.11 -1.99 -1.08
C ALA A 169 9.46 -2.34 0.27
N VAL A 170 9.26 -1.35 1.16
CA VAL A 170 8.66 -1.54 2.49
C VAL A 170 7.15 -1.44 2.43
N PHE A 171 6.63 -0.42 1.74
CA PHE A 171 5.20 -0.21 1.57
C PHE A 171 4.81 -0.28 0.09
N ALA A 172 3.72 -0.94 -0.19
CA ALA A 172 3.09 -0.96 -1.49
C ALA A 172 1.58 -1.05 -1.33
N THR A 173 0.82 -0.63 -2.33
CA THR A 173 -0.60 -0.92 -2.42
C THR A 173 -0.84 -2.22 -3.18
N ALA A 174 -1.97 -2.85 -2.93
CA ALA A 174 -2.43 -4.03 -3.66
C ALA A 174 -3.88 -3.79 -4.11
N PRO A 175 -4.29 -4.37 -5.26
CA PRO A 175 -5.68 -4.28 -5.69
C PRO A 175 -6.62 -4.78 -4.58
N ALA A 176 -7.64 -3.99 -4.26
CA ALA A 176 -8.65 -4.35 -3.28
C ALA A 176 -9.73 -5.29 -3.84
N GLY A 177 -9.77 -5.46 -5.17
CA GLY A 177 -10.75 -6.26 -5.91
C GLY A 177 -10.17 -6.87 -7.19
N ASN A 178 -10.96 -6.91 -8.26
CA ASN A 178 -10.53 -7.43 -9.56
C ASN A 178 -9.43 -6.56 -10.19
N ALA A 179 -8.47 -7.19 -10.84
CA ALA A 179 -7.23 -6.61 -11.38
C ALA A 179 -7.38 -5.50 -12.44
N SER A 180 -8.55 -4.90 -12.61
CA SER A 180 -8.82 -3.77 -13.51
C SER A 180 -8.92 -2.42 -12.82
N ASP A 181 -8.84 -2.39 -11.48
CA ASP A 181 -8.95 -1.14 -10.74
C ASP A 181 -7.64 -0.35 -10.89
N THR A 182 -7.77 0.94 -11.14
CA THR A 182 -6.65 1.89 -11.09
C THR A 182 -6.05 1.77 -9.70
N ALA A 183 -4.83 1.24 -9.65
CA ALA A 183 -4.23 0.89 -8.37
C ALA A 183 -4.05 2.14 -7.52
N ASP A 184 -4.54 2.10 -6.29
CA ASP A 184 -4.18 3.04 -5.24
C ASP A 184 -2.67 3.20 -5.14
N ALA A 185 -2.20 4.27 -4.56
CA ALA A 185 -0.78 4.55 -4.53
C ALA A 185 -0.25 4.80 -3.11
N VAL A 186 0.98 4.38 -2.89
CA VAL A 186 1.85 4.95 -1.87
C VAL A 186 2.40 6.26 -2.44
N VAL A 187 2.10 7.39 -1.80
CA VAL A 187 2.54 8.72 -2.25
C VAL A 187 3.71 9.26 -1.43
N ALA A 188 3.91 8.75 -0.22
CA ALA A 188 5.07 9.03 0.61
C ALA A 188 5.33 7.88 1.59
N ALA A 189 6.59 7.65 1.90
CA ALA A 189 7.01 6.76 2.98
C ALA A 189 8.19 7.37 3.73
N ASP A 190 8.20 7.25 5.06
CA ASP A 190 9.26 7.70 5.94
C ASP A 190 9.51 6.62 6.99
N ILE A 191 10.75 6.17 7.10
CA ILE A 191 11.13 5.07 7.97
C ILE A 191 12.23 5.55 8.90
N ASP A 192 11.91 5.61 10.17
CA ASP A 192 12.87 5.93 11.24
C ASP A 192 13.62 4.66 11.65
N ASP A 193 14.86 4.52 11.17
CA ASP A 193 15.69 3.33 11.35
C ASP A 193 16.54 3.34 12.62
N ARG A 194 16.18 4.12 13.64
CA ARG A 194 16.93 4.21 14.89
C ARG A 194 17.05 2.86 15.60
N GLY A 195 17.90 2.00 15.04
CA GLY A 195 18.21 0.69 15.58
C GLY A 195 17.43 -0.44 14.94
N ALA A 196 16.93 -0.25 13.70
CA ALA A 196 16.38 -1.37 12.91
C ALA A 196 17.41 -2.50 12.86
N PRO A 197 17.04 -3.73 13.25
CA PRO A 197 17.95 -4.86 13.18
C PRO A 197 18.36 -5.08 11.71
N SER A 198 19.57 -5.53 11.46
CA SER A 198 20.06 -5.88 10.11
C SER A 198 19.37 -7.10 9.49
N GLU A 199 18.39 -7.64 10.19
CA GLU A 199 17.56 -8.81 9.84
C GLU A 199 16.08 -8.42 9.82
N ALA A 200 15.14 -9.31 9.48
CA ALA A 200 13.69 -8.99 9.52
C ALA A 200 13.27 -8.40 10.86
N LEU A 201 12.18 -7.61 10.87
CA LEU A 201 11.61 -7.12 12.12
C LEU A 201 11.41 -8.28 13.11
N ALA A 202 11.82 -8.08 14.35
CA ALA A 202 11.75 -9.11 15.37
C ALA A 202 10.30 -9.56 15.62
N PRO A 203 10.05 -10.82 15.94
CA PRO A 203 8.76 -11.27 16.45
C PRO A 203 8.33 -10.44 17.67
N GLY A 204 7.07 -10.02 17.69
CA GLY A 204 6.53 -9.14 18.73
C GLY A 204 5.26 -8.44 18.29
N GLU A 205 4.81 -7.50 19.12
CA GLU A 205 3.63 -6.68 18.83
C GLU A 205 4.05 -5.27 18.47
N TYR A 206 3.56 -4.76 17.37
CA TYR A 206 3.80 -3.41 16.86
C TYR A 206 2.47 -2.66 16.83
N GLY A 207 2.39 -1.52 17.50
CA GLY A 207 1.24 -0.63 17.37
C GLY A 207 1.08 -0.16 15.93
N VAL A 208 -0.15 -0.05 15.47
CA VAL A 208 -0.47 0.54 14.16
C VAL A 208 -1.49 1.64 14.38
N ALA A 209 -1.29 2.79 13.76
CA ALA A 209 -2.20 3.92 13.85
C ALA A 209 -2.50 4.46 12.45
N ILE A 210 -3.71 4.97 12.26
CA ILE A 210 -4.12 5.60 11.01
C ILE A 210 -4.68 7.00 11.26
N ARG A 211 -4.40 7.91 10.33
CA ARG A 211 -4.83 9.30 10.34
C ARG A 211 -5.38 9.68 8.97
N PRO A 212 -6.48 10.45 8.90
CA PRO A 212 -6.96 10.99 7.64
C PRO A 212 -5.98 12.05 7.11
N GLY A 213 -5.76 12.07 5.80
CA GLY A 213 -4.86 13.00 5.12
C GLY A 213 -3.39 12.62 5.20
N SER A 214 -2.53 13.53 4.72
CA SER A 214 -1.08 13.34 4.62
C SER A 214 -0.29 13.83 5.83
N ASN A 215 -0.94 14.37 6.85
CA ASN A 215 -0.27 14.90 8.04
C ASN A 215 -0.05 13.82 9.10
N ALA A 216 1.18 13.34 9.22
CA ALA A 216 1.57 12.33 10.22
C ALA A 216 1.45 12.82 11.70
N SER A 217 1.23 14.12 11.91
CA SER A 217 1.01 14.72 13.24
C SER A 217 -0.47 14.99 13.53
N ALA A 218 -1.38 14.70 12.60
CA ALA A 218 -2.81 14.80 12.83
C ALA A 218 -3.28 13.80 13.90
N ALA A 219 -4.47 14.02 14.45
CA ALA A 219 -5.06 13.08 15.40
C ALA A 219 -5.32 11.72 14.76
N GLU A 220 -5.04 10.67 15.50
CA GLU A 220 -5.37 9.30 15.11
C GLU A 220 -6.88 9.10 15.13
N THR A 221 -7.41 8.51 14.08
CA THR A 221 -8.85 8.17 14.02
C THR A 221 -9.12 6.70 14.30
N ASP A 222 -8.09 5.86 14.16
CA ASP A 222 -8.15 4.46 14.57
C ASP A 222 -6.76 3.91 14.89
N VAL A 223 -6.72 2.86 15.72
CA VAL A 223 -5.50 2.17 16.12
C VAL A 223 -5.67 0.67 16.03
N GLY A 224 -4.59 -0.01 15.73
CA GLY A 224 -4.55 -1.45 15.60
C GLY A 224 -3.23 -2.04 16.09
N ARG A 225 -3.01 -3.29 15.75
CA ARG A 225 -1.82 -4.04 16.15
C ARG A 225 -1.39 -5.00 15.07
N LEU A 226 -0.10 -4.97 14.76
CA LEU A 226 0.58 -6.00 13.98
C LEU A 226 1.28 -6.96 14.93
N VAL A 227 0.92 -8.23 14.88
CA VAL A 227 1.54 -9.31 15.65
C VAL A 227 2.44 -10.13 14.75
N LEU A 228 3.75 -10.00 14.91
CA LEU A 228 4.73 -10.79 14.20
C LEU A 228 5.12 -12.04 15.01
N ARG A 229 4.89 -13.21 14.42
CA ARG A 229 5.26 -14.50 15.00
C ARG A 229 6.65 -14.92 14.53
N GLN A 230 7.32 -15.71 15.37
CA GLN A 230 8.56 -16.38 14.98
C GLN A 230 8.29 -17.30 13.79
N PRO A 231 8.99 -17.14 12.64
CA PRO A 231 8.90 -18.10 11.55
C PRO A 231 9.50 -19.44 11.97
N ALA A 232 8.85 -20.53 11.60
CA ALA A 232 9.38 -21.86 11.75
C ALA A 232 8.95 -22.71 10.55
N PRO A 233 9.84 -23.51 9.96
CA PRO A 233 9.48 -24.45 8.89
C PRO A 233 8.32 -25.34 9.35
N GLN A 234 7.28 -25.43 8.55
CA GLN A 234 6.08 -26.17 8.93
C GLN A 234 6.03 -27.55 8.28
N ARG A 235 6.44 -27.63 7.01
CA ARG A 235 6.27 -28.85 6.25
C ARG A 235 7.21 -28.92 5.04
N LEU A 236 7.73 -30.11 4.81
CA LEU A 236 8.39 -30.52 3.58
C LEU A 236 7.71 -31.78 3.07
N ASP A 237 7.04 -31.70 1.92
CA ASP A 237 6.44 -32.85 1.25
C ASP A 237 7.26 -33.18 0.01
N THR A 238 7.37 -34.48 -0.27
CA THR A 238 8.03 -34.98 -1.46
C THR A 238 7.07 -35.84 -2.27
N TRP A 239 6.95 -35.52 -3.53
CA TRP A 239 6.18 -36.29 -4.50
C TRP A 239 7.07 -36.73 -5.65
N VAL A 240 6.64 -37.77 -6.32
CA VAL A 240 7.32 -38.35 -7.48
C VAL A 240 6.35 -38.40 -8.64
N ALA A 241 6.85 -38.12 -9.83
CA ALA A 241 6.17 -38.27 -11.10
C ALA A 241 7.08 -38.97 -12.11
N PRO A 242 6.54 -39.61 -13.16
CA PRO A 242 7.31 -40.20 -14.25
C PRO A 242 8.27 -39.23 -14.93
N ALA A 243 9.38 -39.73 -15.47
CA ALA A 243 10.48 -38.96 -16.04
C ALA A 243 10.12 -37.93 -17.12
N ASP A 244 9.02 -38.11 -17.83
CA ASP A 244 8.53 -37.25 -18.91
C ASP A 244 7.54 -36.17 -18.44
N THR A 245 7.34 -36.06 -17.10
CA THR A 245 6.41 -35.09 -16.53
C THR A 245 7.08 -33.73 -16.36
N THR A 246 6.40 -32.65 -16.77
CA THR A 246 6.85 -31.27 -16.57
C THR A 246 5.75 -30.44 -15.93
N PHE A 247 6.13 -29.51 -15.08
CA PHE A 247 5.23 -28.55 -14.40
C PHE A 247 5.77 -27.15 -14.63
N ALA A 248 4.97 -26.28 -15.22
CA ALA A 248 5.34 -24.89 -15.47
C ALA A 248 4.90 -23.95 -14.31
N THR A 249 3.88 -24.36 -13.55
CA THR A 249 3.30 -23.52 -12.51
C THR A 249 2.97 -24.30 -11.22
N PRO A 250 2.96 -23.63 -10.04
CA PRO A 250 2.50 -24.25 -8.80
C PRO A 250 1.05 -24.77 -8.85
N ALA A 251 0.21 -24.16 -9.67
CA ALA A 251 -1.18 -24.61 -9.87
C ALA A 251 -1.24 -25.97 -10.56
N GLU A 252 -0.38 -26.21 -11.56
CA GLU A 252 -0.25 -27.52 -12.22
C GLU A 252 0.24 -28.60 -11.27
N VAL A 253 1.17 -28.27 -10.38
CA VAL A 253 1.63 -29.17 -9.32
C VAL A 253 0.48 -29.54 -8.38
N SER A 254 -0.31 -28.54 -7.94
CA SER A 254 -1.45 -28.76 -7.06
C SER A 254 -2.51 -29.64 -7.73
N ALA A 255 -2.85 -29.37 -8.96
CA ALA A 255 -3.78 -30.19 -9.74
C ALA A 255 -3.24 -31.62 -9.96
N ALA A 256 -1.94 -31.80 -10.20
CA ALA A 256 -1.34 -33.12 -10.35
C ALA A 256 -1.34 -33.94 -9.06
N VAL A 257 -1.26 -33.29 -7.90
CA VAL A 257 -1.44 -33.95 -6.58
C VAL A 257 -2.89 -34.41 -6.42
N GLU A 258 -3.87 -33.54 -6.74
CA GLU A 258 -5.30 -33.84 -6.64
C GLU A 258 -5.72 -34.97 -7.59
N ASP A 259 -5.18 -34.96 -8.81
CA ASP A 259 -5.46 -35.98 -9.86
C ASP A 259 -4.68 -37.29 -9.65
N GLY A 260 -3.80 -37.37 -8.66
CA GLY A 260 -2.98 -38.56 -8.40
C GLY A 260 -1.86 -38.80 -9.41
N ARG A 261 -1.53 -37.81 -10.21
CA ARG A 261 -0.34 -37.84 -11.13
C ARG A 261 0.97 -37.64 -10.40
N LEU A 262 0.95 -36.97 -9.27
CA LEU A 262 2.02 -36.88 -8.30
C LEU A 262 1.67 -37.76 -7.09
N THR A 263 2.53 -38.71 -6.78
CA THR A 263 2.36 -39.62 -5.65
C THR A 263 3.37 -39.31 -4.55
N ASN A 264 2.90 -39.29 -3.29
CA ASN A 264 3.81 -39.14 -2.16
C ASN A 264 4.65 -40.42 -2.03
N ALA A 265 5.97 -40.29 -2.16
CA ALA A 265 6.89 -41.41 -2.10
C ALA A 265 8.20 -41.02 -1.40
N THR A 266 8.78 -42.00 -0.71
CA THR A 266 10.11 -41.91 -0.10
C THR A 266 11.20 -42.57 -0.95
N GLU A 267 10.78 -43.28 -2.00
CA GLU A 267 11.64 -43.94 -2.96
C GLU A 267 11.37 -43.39 -4.37
N VAL A 268 12.40 -43.15 -5.14
CA VAL A 268 12.34 -42.53 -6.45
C VAL A 268 13.13 -43.42 -7.42
N ALA A 269 12.54 -43.76 -8.56
CA ALA A 269 13.24 -44.46 -9.61
C ALA A 269 14.23 -43.54 -10.34
N ALA A 270 15.33 -44.08 -10.81
CA ALA A 270 16.31 -43.27 -11.56
C ALA A 270 15.66 -42.72 -12.84
N GLY A 271 15.69 -41.39 -12.98
CA GLY A 271 15.10 -40.67 -14.09
C GLY A 271 13.71 -40.06 -13.78
N ASP A 272 13.05 -40.45 -12.73
CA ASP A 272 11.76 -39.83 -12.32
C ASP A 272 11.97 -38.38 -11.83
N VAL A 273 10.88 -37.61 -11.92
CA VAL A 273 10.82 -36.21 -11.45
C VAL A 273 10.45 -36.18 -9.99
N VAL A 274 11.25 -35.49 -9.18
CA VAL A 274 10.97 -35.23 -7.76
C VAL A 274 10.44 -33.81 -7.60
N VAL A 275 9.32 -33.69 -6.93
CA VAL A 275 8.70 -32.40 -6.58
C VAL A 275 8.75 -32.22 -5.07
N HIS A 276 9.45 -31.19 -4.60
CA HIS A 276 9.47 -30.79 -3.21
C HIS A 276 8.53 -29.61 -2.99
N ARG A 277 7.60 -29.74 -2.05
CA ARG A 277 6.79 -28.64 -1.54
C ARG A 277 7.26 -28.26 -0.15
N ILE A 278 7.75 -27.04 -0.05
CA ILE A 278 8.25 -26.49 1.20
C ILE A 278 7.26 -25.42 1.68
N VAL A 279 6.74 -25.58 2.91
CA VAL A 279 5.91 -24.56 3.56
C VAL A 279 6.76 -23.89 4.63
N VAL A 280 7.24 -22.71 4.33
CA VAL A 280 8.12 -21.92 5.19
C VAL A 280 7.54 -20.52 5.31
N PRO A 281 7.00 -20.13 6.48
CA PRO A 281 6.64 -18.74 6.73
C PRO A 281 7.88 -17.87 6.93
N GLY A 282 7.75 -16.57 6.74
CA GLY A 282 8.83 -15.60 6.94
C GLY A 282 9.74 -15.38 5.74
N ILE A 283 9.38 -15.90 4.56
CA ILE A 283 10.17 -15.76 3.33
C ILE A 283 9.51 -14.85 2.29
N ALA A 284 8.20 -14.63 2.39
CA ALA A 284 7.44 -13.92 1.36
C ALA A 284 7.91 -12.48 1.13
N GLY A 285 8.36 -11.80 2.17
CA GLY A 285 8.90 -10.44 2.05
C GLY A 285 10.21 -10.38 1.28
N ALA A 286 11.11 -11.34 1.51
CA ALA A 286 12.36 -11.44 0.77
C ALA A 286 12.12 -11.81 -0.70
N LEU A 287 11.20 -12.74 -0.97
CA LEU A 287 10.81 -13.12 -2.34
C LEU A 287 10.21 -11.92 -3.10
N ALA A 288 9.36 -11.13 -2.45
CA ALA A 288 8.73 -9.97 -3.07
C ALA A 288 9.74 -8.89 -3.51
N ASN A 289 10.91 -8.84 -2.88
CA ASN A 289 11.98 -7.89 -3.21
C ASN A 289 13.03 -8.45 -4.18
N THR A 290 12.86 -9.69 -4.61
CA THR A 290 13.81 -10.34 -5.52
C THR A 290 13.18 -10.41 -6.92
N SER A 291 13.92 -10.00 -7.94
CA SER A 291 13.47 -10.05 -9.34
C SER A 291 13.41 -11.48 -9.87
N GLY A 292 12.53 -11.73 -10.84
CA GLY A 292 12.33 -13.04 -11.47
C GLY A 292 11.02 -13.70 -11.04
N ASP A 293 10.76 -14.90 -11.49
CA ASP A 293 9.66 -15.69 -10.96
C ASP A 293 9.96 -16.19 -9.53
N THR A 294 8.96 -16.72 -8.83
CA THR A 294 9.11 -17.15 -7.43
C THR A 294 10.19 -18.20 -7.24
N THR A 295 10.38 -19.09 -8.20
CA THR A 295 11.39 -20.15 -8.15
C THR A 295 12.80 -19.58 -8.32
N GLU A 296 13.00 -18.71 -9.33
CA GLU A 296 14.27 -18.00 -9.52
C GLU A 296 14.61 -17.12 -8.31
N ALA A 297 13.63 -16.38 -7.79
CA ALA A 297 13.81 -15.55 -6.60
C ALA A 297 14.25 -16.39 -5.40
N PHE A 298 13.60 -17.56 -5.19
CA PHE A 298 13.99 -18.47 -4.12
C PHE A 298 15.42 -19.00 -4.27
N PHE A 299 15.82 -19.46 -5.45
CA PHE A 299 17.18 -19.95 -5.68
C PHE A 299 18.22 -18.84 -5.56
N ARG A 300 17.91 -17.63 -5.95
CA ARG A 300 18.80 -16.47 -5.71
C ARG A 300 18.99 -16.21 -4.22
N LEU A 301 17.93 -16.26 -3.44
CA LEU A 301 17.99 -16.08 -1.99
C LEU A 301 18.76 -17.22 -1.30
N ALA A 302 18.56 -18.46 -1.76
CA ALA A 302 19.23 -19.64 -1.20
C ALA A 302 20.67 -19.79 -1.66
N GLY A 303 21.03 -19.23 -2.83
CA GLY A 303 22.37 -19.32 -3.42
C GLY A 303 23.30 -18.13 -3.13
N THR A 304 22.84 -17.09 -2.47
CA THR A 304 23.65 -15.91 -2.19
C THR A 304 24.62 -16.20 -1.05
N GLU A 305 25.90 -16.34 -1.39
CA GLU A 305 26.97 -16.47 -0.40
C GLU A 305 26.93 -15.27 0.57
N GLY A 306 26.79 -15.55 1.85
CA GLY A 306 26.80 -14.52 2.92
C GLY A 306 25.41 -14.18 3.50
N THR A 307 24.32 -14.73 3.01
CA THR A 307 23.03 -14.68 3.68
C THR A 307 22.72 -16.07 4.26
N ASP A 308 23.10 -16.32 5.50
CA ASP A 308 22.83 -17.58 6.21
C ASP A 308 21.34 -17.84 6.51
N ARG A 309 20.43 -17.07 5.85
CA ARG A 309 19.00 -17.08 6.17
C ARG A 309 18.23 -18.21 5.48
N TYR A 310 18.59 -18.52 4.24
CA TYR A 310 17.88 -19.51 3.44
C TYR A 310 18.89 -20.44 2.81
N ALA A 311 18.80 -21.73 3.12
CA ALA A 311 19.58 -22.75 2.49
C ALA A 311 18.70 -23.95 2.14
N LEU A 312 18.79 -24.42 0.91
CA LEU A 312 18.20 -25.67 0.47
C LEU A 312 19.35 -26.57 0.05
N ASN A 313 19.61 -27.64 0.81
CA ASN A 313 20.64 -28.62 0.51
C ASN A 313 19.98 -29.97 0.26
N VAL A 314 20.22 -30.55 -0.91
CA VAL A 314 19.89 -31.94 -1.21
C VAL A 314 21.18 -32.72 -1.16
N THR A 315 21.29 -33.66 -0.23
CA THR A 315 22.54 -34.42 -0.02
C THR A 315 22.22 -35.90 -0.05
N GLN A 316 23.03 -36.66 -0.77
CA GLN A 316 23.02 -38.13 -0.77
C GLN A 316 23.28 -38.64 0.65
N ARG A 317 22.38 -39.49 1.17
CA ARG A 317 22.41 -39.94 2.56
C ARG A 317 23.42 -41.05 2.81
N ASP A 318 23.50 -42.01 1.88
CA ASP A 318 24.36 -43.19 2.01
C ASP A 318 25.25 -43.33 0.75
N PRO A 319 26.31 -42.54 0.62
CA PRO A 319 27.24 -42.67 -0.48
C PRO A 319 28.00 -44.00 -0.39
N ALA A 320 28.47 -44.52 -1.50
CA ALA A 320 29.30 -45.71 -1.49
C ALA A 320 30.64 -45.48 -0.72
N ALA A 321 31.19 -46.55 -0.18
CA ALA A 321 32.46 -46.43 0.53
C ALA A 321 33.55 -45.87 -0.38
N ASN A 322 34.16 -44.76 0.03
CA ASN A 322 35.16 -43.95 -0.70
C ASN A 322 34.58 -43.02 -1.78
N GLU A 323 33.26 -42.69 -1.73
CA GLU A 323 32.65 -41.64 -2.52
C GLU A 323 32.18 -40.51 -1.60
N ASP A 324 32.44 -39.29 -2.05
CA ASP A 324 31.83 -38.13 -1.38
C ASP A 324 30.34 -38.10 -1.67
N PRO A 325 29.48 -37.70 -0.67
CA PRO A 325 28.07 -37.61 -0.91
C PRO A 325 27.75 -36.57 -2.01
N TYR A 326 26.93 -36.99 -2.98
CA TYR A 326 26.44 -36.07 -3.99
C TYR A 326 25.58 -34.95 -3.31
N ARG A 327 25.83 -33.71 -3.71
CA ARG A 327 25.13 -32.52 -3.20
C ARG A 327 24.64 -31.68 -4.37
N LEU A 328 23.41 -31.23 -4.26
CA LEU A 328 22.78 -30.22 -5.10
C LEU A 328 22.53 -28.95 -4.30
#